data_f5efbb7bb9a0af152bb582e8956463de
#
_entry.id   f5efbb7bb9a0af152bb582e8956463de
#
_cell.length_a   1.000
_cell.length_b   1.000
_cell.length_c   1.000
_cell.angle_alpha   90.00
_cell.angle_beta   90.00
_cell.angle_gamma   90.00
#
_symmetry.space_group_name_H-M   'P 1'
#
loop_
_entity.id
_entity.type
_entity.pdbx_description
1 polymer ?
#
loop_
_entity_poly.entity_id
_entity_poly.type
_entity_poly.pdbx_seq_one_letter_code
_entity_poly.pdbx_strand_id
1 'polypeptide(L)' 'MKAHTRRLASISVAADEADVCTRTVRRWIATGRLKAYQVGPKLIKVDLNDLDAMLQPIGGDAA' A
#
# COMPACT_ATOMS: atom_id res chain seq x y z
N MET A 1 -0.32 23.72 -1.44
CA MET A 1 -0.32 23.19 -1.44
C MET A 1 -0.21 22.25 -1.45
N LYS A 2 -0.16 21.92 -1.26
CA LYS A 2 -0.09 21.05 -1.39
C LYS A 2 -0.47 20.19 -1.23
N ALA A 3 -0.42 20.56 -0.97
CA ALA A 3 -1.41 19.72 -1.00
C ALA A 3 -1.32 18.24 -1.00
N HIS A 4 -0.51 17.71 -1.72
CA HIS A 4 -0.31 16.27 -1.80
C HIS A 4 0.40 15.77 -0.54
N THR A 5 -0.25 14.92 0.21
CA THR A 5 0.32 14.38 1.41
C THR A 5 0.59 12.89 1.23
N ARG A 6 1.83 12.51 1.37
CA ARG A 6 2.24 11.13 1.24
C ARG A 6 2.20 10.46 2.61
N ARG A 7 1.54 9.32 2.68
CA ARG A 7 1.40 8.57 3.93
C ARG A 7 2.24 7.30 3.86
N LEU A 8 3.54 7.45 4.00
CA LEU A 8 4.45 6.31 3.90
C LEU A 8 4.39 5.46 5.16
N ALA A 9 4.37 4.16 4.95
CA ALA A 9 4.32 3.20 6.03
C ALA A 9 5.11 1.95 5.66
N SER A 10 5.50 1.20 6.67
CA SER A 10 6.21 -0.04 6.43
C SER A 10 5.30 -1.08 5.79
N ILE A 11 5.90 -2.11 5.22
CA ILE A 11 5.13 -3.21 4.65
C ILE A 11 4.25 -3.85 5.71
N SER A 12 4.76 -3.95 6.92
CA SER A 12 4.01 -4.53 8.04
C SER A 12 2.74 -3.72 8.34
N VAL A 13 2.87 -2.40 8.39
CA VAL A 13 1.73 -1.53 8.64
C VAL A 13 0.75 -1.60 7.48
N ALA A 14 1.25 -1.61 6.26
CA ALA A 14 0.39 -1.72 5.09
C ALA A 14 -0.41 -3.02 5.09
N ALA A 15 0.24 -4.11 5.50
CA ALA A 15 -0.43 -5.40 5.59
C ALA A 15 -1.56 -5.35 6.62
N ASP A 16 -1.31 -4.72 7.77
CA ASP A 16 -2.33 -4.56 8.80
C ASP A 16 -3.51 -3.74 8.28
N GLU A 17 -3.21 -2.66 7.57
CA GLU A 17 -4.26 -1.79 7.03
C GLU A 17 -5.14 -2.54 6.03
N ALA A 18 -4.55 -3.40 5.24
CA ALA A 18 -5.27 -4.17 4.24
C ALA A 18 -5.78 -5.51 4.77
N ASP A 19 -5.44 -5.84 6.01
CA ASP A 19 -5.82 -7.09 6.65
C ASP A 19 -5.34 -8.29 5.84
N VAL A 20 -4.09 -8.23 5.42
CA VAL A 20 -3.45 -9.31 4.69
C VAL A 20 -2.07 -9.55 5.30
N CYS A 21 -1.42 -10.63 4.90
CA CYS A 21 -0.07 -10.89 5.38
C CYS A 21 0.94 -10.07 4.56
N THR A 22 2.13 -9.90 5.14
CA THR A 22 3.17 -9.12 4.49
C THR A 22 3.59 -9.73 3.16
N ARG A 23 3.50 -11.04 3.03
CA ARG A 23 3.80 -11.72 1.78
C ARG A 23 2.91 -11.21 0.65
N THR A 24 1.64 -11.01 0.94
CA THR A 24 0.70 -10.51 -0.05
C THR A 24 1.08 -9.10 -0.49
N VAL A 25 1.45 -8.24 0.46
CA VAL A 25 1.88 -6.88 0.13
C VAL A 25 3.13 -6.94 -0.75
N ARG A 26 4.08 -7.80 -0.41
CA ARG A 26 5.30 -7.94 -1.20
C ARG A 26 4.99 -8.43 -2.61
N ARG A 27 4.02 -9.31 -2.75
CA ARG A 27 3.59 -9.78 -4.06
C ARG A 27 3.02 -8.63 -4.88
N TRP A 28 2.22 -7.78 -4.27
CA TRP A 28 1.67 -6.62 -4.95
C TRP A 28 2.76 -5.69 -5.45
N ILE A 29 3.80 -5.51 -4.64
CA ILE A 29 4.95 -4.70 -5.03
C ILE A 29 5.67 -5.36 -6.20
N ALA A 30 5.91 -6.66 -6.11
CA ALA A 30 6.64 -7.40 -7.13
C ALA A 30 5.91 -7.42 -8.47
N THR A 31 4.58 -7.41 -8.45
CA THR A 31 3.79 -7.43 -9.68
C THR A 31 3.47 -6.04 -10.20
N GLY A 32 3.95 -5.01 -9.53
CA GLY A 32 3.74 -3.64 -9.98
C GLY A 32 2.40 -3.04 -9.60
N ARG A 33 1.62 -3.74 -8.79
CA ARG A 33 0.32 -3.24 -8.37
C ARG A 33 0.44 -2.14 -7.32
N LEU A 34 1.48 -2.21 -6.51
CA LEU A 34 1.69 -1.29 -5.42
C LEU A 34 3.10 -0.75 -5.52
N LYS A 35 3.23 0.56 -5.50
CA LYS A 35 4.54 1.18 -5.55
C LYS A 35 5.21 1.09 -4.19
N ALA A 36 6.49 0.83 -4.20
CA ALA A 36 7.30 0.84 -2.99
C ALA A 36 8.37 1.91 -3.14
N TYR A 37 8.71 2.51 -2.01
CA TYR A 37 9.71 3.56 -1.97
C TYR A 37 10.82 3.11 -1.06
N GLN A 38 12.05 3.24 -1.54
CA GLN A 38 13.20 2.91 -0.71
C GLN A 38 13.62 4.14 0.08
N VAL A 39 13.65 3.98 1.38
CA VAL A 39 14.05 5.05 2.29
C VAL A 39 15.31 4.58 2.97
N GLY A 40 16.45 5.09 2.52
CA GLY A 40 17.73 4.61 3.02
C GLY A 40 18.10 3.28 2.41
N PRO A 41 19.17 2.66 2.92
CA PRO A 41 19.74 1.48 2.26
C PRO A 41 18.90 0.21 2.35
N LYS A 42 18.03 0.11 3.36
CA LYS A 42 17.31 -1.14 3.55
C LYS A 42 15.82 -0.99 3.85
N LEU A 43 15.36 0.23 4.07
CA LEU A 43 13.97 0.44 4.41
C LEU A 43 13.12 0.56 3.16
N ILE A 44 12.04 -0.18 3.14
CA ILE A 44 11.07 -0.09 2.06
C ILE A 44 9.75 0.36 2.67
N LYS A 45 9.17 1.38 2.08
CA LYS A 45 7.90 1.92 2.52
C LYS A 45 6.93 1.95 1.37
N VAL A 46 5.65 1.91 1.69
CA VAL A 46 4.61 2.05 0.69
C VAL A 46 3.73 3.22 1.09
N ASP A 47 3.05 3.79 0.11
CA ASP A 47 2.13 4.90 0.36
C ASP A 47 0.75 4.32 0.64
N LEU A 48 0.22 4.61 1.81
CA LEU A 48 -1.10 4.11 2.18
C LEU A 48 -2.20 4.65 1.28
N ASN A 49 -1.97 5.83 0.69
CA ASN A 49 -2.91 6.36 -0.30
C ASN A 49 -2.95 5.48 -1.55
N ASP A 50 -1.80 5.01 -1.98
CA ASP A 50 -1.73 4.08 -3.12
C ASP A 50 -2.40 2.76 -2.77
N LEU A 51 -2.22 2.32 -1.53
CA LEU A 51 -2.87 1.10 -1.06
C LEU A 51 -4.38 1.25 -1.09
N ASP A 52 -4.90 2.36 -0.58
CA ASP A 52 -6.33 2.63 -0.60
C ASP A 52 -6.87 2.65 -2.02
N ALA A 53 -6.11 3.25 -2.93
CA ALA A 53 -6.55 3.36 -4.32
C ALA A 53 -6.63 1.99 -5.00
N MET A 54 -5.79 1.07 -4.56
CA MET A 54 -5.76 -0.26 -5.15
C MET A 54 -6.82 -1.18 -4.56
N LEU A 55 -7.24 -0.91 -3.33
CA LEU A 55 -8.28 -1.69 -2.66
C LEU A 55 -9.63 -1.21 -3.12
N GLN A 56 -10.40 -2.08 -3.73
CA GLN A 56 -11.69 -1.71 -4.27
C GLN A 56 -12.77 -2.54 -3.64
N PRO A 57 -13.90 -1.92 -3.36
CA PRO A 57 -15.02 -2.68 -2.80
C PRO A 57 -15.52 -3.71 -3.80
N ILE A 58 -15.89 -4.84 -3.28
CA ILE A 58 -16.47 -5.90 -4.07
C ILE A 58 -17.94 -6.01 -3.71
N GLY A 59 -18.76 -6.14 -4.69
CA GLY A 59 -20.17 -6.29 -4.45
C GLY A 59 -20.84 -4.95 -4.20
N GLY A 60 -20.44 -4.25 -4.51
CA GLY A 60 -21.02 -3.12 -4.48
C GLY A 60 -22.21 -2.64 -3.83
N ASP A 61 -22.06 -2.97 -3.90
CA ASP A 61 -22.58 -2.54 -3.84
C ASP A 61 -23.11 -2.35 -3.91
N ALA A 62 -23.23 -2.56 -3.94
CA ALA A 62 -23.69 -2.53 -3.99
C ALA A 62 -24.21 -2.27 -3.76
N ALA A 63 -24.22 -2.20 -3.73
CA ALA A 63 -24.77 -1.97 -3.65
C ALA A 63 -24.87 -1.74 -3.56
#